data_07d8654811b84a8519dccf4187e4d526
#
_entry.id   07d8654811b84a8519dccf4187e4d526
#
_cell.length_a   1.000
_cell.length_b   1.000
_cell.length_c   1.000
_cell.angle_alpha   90.00
_cell.angle_beta   90.00
_cell.angle_gamma   90.00
#
_symmetry.space_group_name_H-M   'P 1'
#
loop_
_entity.id
_entity.type
_entity.pdbx_description
1 polymer ?
#
loop_
_entity_poly.entity_id
_entity_poly.type
_entity_poly.pdbx_seq_one_letter_code
_entity_poly.pdbx_strand_id
1 'polypeptide(L)'
;IEYDGGKYGIGILTKEKPIKKEAIPLPGREEERSMLLVETDDYVICCTHWSLTREDRMASAELINELAAKYTDKPVFLAGDLNAVPNDREIQELKLTWEVLNNEKEYTCPSVHPTKCIDYILIKKDFPYPYRVLKSKVEVEPLASDHSPVWVEIGFHK
;
A
#
# COMPACT_ATOMS: atom_id res chain seq x y z
N ILE A 1 11.71 -13.70 -0.32
CA ILE A 1 12.84 -14.14 -1.16
C ILE A 1 14.10 -14.27 -0.34
N GLU A 2 15.05 -15.06 -0.80
CA GLU A 2 16.41 -15.11 -0.25
C GLU A 2 17.19 -13.88 -0.73
N TYR A 3 17.89 -13.20 0.18
CA TYR A 3 18.63 -11.99 -0.12
C TYR A 3 19.84 -11.86 0.81
N ASP A 4 21.04 -11.81 0.23
CA ASP A 4 22.34 -11.59 0.93
C ASP A 4 22.51 -12.43 2.21
N GLY A 5 22.20 -13.73 2.12
CA GLY A 5 22.30 -14.69 3.25
C GLY A 5 21.17 -14.60 4.27
N GLY A 6 20.15 -13.81 4.00
CA GLY A 6 18.94 -13.66 4.81
C GLY A 6 17.65 -13.77 3.99
N LYS A 7 16.55 -13.33 4.59
CA LYS A 7 15.25 -13.25 3.92
C LYS A 7 14.77 -11.81 3.84
N TYR A 8 14.26 -11.45 2.69
CA TYR A 8 13.67 -10.15 2.41
C TYR A 8 12.19 -10.32 2.03
N GLY A 9 11.34 -9.40 2.45
CA GLY A 9 9.92 -9.48 2.15
C GLY A 9 9.10 -8.39 2.83
N ILE A 10 7.79 -8.53 2.71
CA ILE A 10 6.78 -7.65 3.29
C ILE A 10 6.02 -8.35 4.41
N GLY A 11 5.37 -7.59 5.28
CA GLY A 11 4.62 -8.13 6.42
C GLY A 11 3.45 -7.24 6.83
N ILE A 12 2.46 -7.85 7.46
CA ILE A 12 1.30 -7.16 8.06
C ILE A 12 1.19 -7.60 9.52
N LEU A 13 1.04 -6.63 10.42
CA LEU A 13 0.73 -6.84 11.82
C LEU A 13 -0.68 -6.30 12.10
N THR A 14 -1.53 -7.13 12.71
CA THR A 14 -2.89 -6.76 13.10
C THR A 14 -3.13 -7.04 14.57
N LYS A 15 -4.01 -6.25 15.22
CA LYS A 15 -4.49 -6.55 16.57
C LYS A 15 -5.55 -7.64 16.54
N GLU A 16 -6.42 -7.62 15.53
CA GLU A 16 -7.47 -8.58 15.31
C GLU A 16 -6.91 -9.86 14.69
N LYS A 17 -7.52 -11.00 15.04
CA LYS A 17 -7.18 -12.27 14.42
C LYS A 17 -7.66 -12.28 12.96
N PRO A 18 -6.80 -12.52 11.98
CA PRO A 18 -7.21 -12.64 10.58
C PRO A 18 -8.13 -13.84 10.35
N ILE A 19 -9.21 -13.64 9.60
CA ILE A 19 -10.07 -14.72 9.08
C ILE A 19 -9.56 -15.30 7.77
N LYS A 20 -8.82 -14.48 6.99
CA LYS A 20 -8.13 -14.93 5.76
C LYS A 20 -6.75 -14.30 5.66
N LYS A 21 -5.80 -15.05 5.15
CA LYS A 21 -4.44 -14.59 4.80
C LYS A 21 -4.05 -15.19 3.46
N GLU A 22 -3.54 -14.37 2.57
CA GLU A 22 -3.13 -14.80 1.23
C GLU A 22 -1.87 -14.05 0.79
N ALA A 23 -0.92 -14.76 0.19
CA ALA A 23 0.21 -14.17 -0.50
C ALA A 23 -0.02 -14.33 -2.00
N ILE A 24 -0.06 -13.24 -2.73
CA ILE A 24 -0.43 -13.18 -4.14
C ILE A 24 0.79 -12.71 -4.91
N PRO A 25 1.33 -13.54 -5.83
CA PRO A 25 2.43 -13.11 -6.69
C PRO A 25 2.04 -11.90 -7.53
N LEU A 26 2.94 -10.94 -7.63
CA LEU A 26 2.81 -9.78 -8.50
C LEU A 26 3.90 -9.80 -9.58
N PRO A 27 3.69 -9.13 -10.72
CA PRO A 27 4.73 -8.95 -11.71
C PRO A 27 5.99 -8.30 -11.14
N GLY A 28 7.15 -8.87 -11.44
CA GLY A 28 8.44 -8.39 -10.97
C GLY A 28 9.57 -9.09 -11.72
N ARG A 29 10.03 -8.49 -12.82
CA ARG A 29 11.07 -9.07 -13.68
C ARG A 29 12.48 -8.95 -13.11
N GLU A 30 12.70 -7.99 -12.21
CA GLU A 30 13.99 -7.79 -11.54
C GLU A 30 14.15 -8.73 -10.35
N GLU A 31 13.06 -8.90 -9.59
CA GLU A 31 12.95 -9.78 -8.43
C GLU A 31 11.48 -10.17 -8.20
N GLU A 32 11.26 -11.24 -7.49
CA GLU A 32 9.91 -11.69 -7.15
C GLU A 32 9.19 -10.64 -6.30
N ARG A 33 8.00 -10.24 -6.75
CA ARG A 33 7.10 -9.32 -6.05
C ARG A 33 5.85 -10.04 -5.59
N SER A 34 5.27 -9.54 -4.52
CA SER A 34 4.02 -10.09 -4.00
C SER A 34 3.20 -9.03 -3.29
N MET A 35 1.93 -9.33 -3.13
CA MET A 35 1.02 -8.63 -2.23
C MET A 35 0.56 -9.60 -1.15
N LEU A 36 0.63 -9.18 0.10
CA LEU A 36 -0.05 -9.86 1.20
C LEU A 36 -1.45 -9.29 1.33
N LEU A 37 -2.45 -10.16 1.43
CA LEU A 37 -3.83 -9.81 1.74
C LEU A 37 -4.20 -10.43 3.08
N VAL A 38 -4.69 -9.61 3.98
CA VAL A 38 -5.24 -10.01 5.26
C VAL A 38 -6.67 -9.49 5.37
N GLU A 39 -7.60 -10.38 5.63
CA GLU A 39 -8.99 -10.07 5.89
C GLU A 39 -9.30 -10.29 7.37
N THR A 40 -9.97 -9.33 8.00
CA THR A 40 -10.55 -9.40 9.32
C THR A 40 -12.07 -9.30 9.22
N ASP A 41 -12.78 -9.34 10.35
CA ASP A 41 -14.22 -9.12 10.36
C ASP A 41 -14.60 -7.71 9.88
N ASP A 42 -13.76 -6.71 10.17
CA ASP A 42 -14.09 -5.30 9.95
C ASP A 42 -13.43 -4.68 8.69
N TYR A 43 -12.31 -5.25 8.19
CA TYR A 43 -11.57 -4.67 7.05
C TYR A 43 -10.73 -5.70 6.30
N VAL A 44 -10.31 -5.32 5.11
CA VAL A 44 -9.25 -5.99 4.34
C VAL A 44 -8.05 -5.05 4.22
N ILE A 45 -6.85 -5.55 4.44
CA ILE A 45 -5.62 -4.81 4.22
C ILE A 45 -4.69 -5.58 3.30
N CYS A 46 -4.21 -4.89 2.27
CA CYS A 46 -3.21 -5.36 1.34
C CYS A 46 -1.89 -4.61 1.58
N CYS A 47 -0.79 -5.34 1.65
CA CYS A 47 0.54 -4.78 1.73
C CYS A 47 1.37 -5.26 0.55
N THR A 48 2.12 -4.35 -0.08
CA THR A 48 2.91 -4.67 -1.27
C THR A 48 4.20 -3.85 -1.35
N HIS A 49 5.14 -4.33 -2.15
CA HIS A 49 6.29 -3.58 -2.62
C HIS A 49 6.41 -3.86 -4.13
N TRP A 50 6.14 -2.83 -4.94
CA TRP A 50 6.06 -2.97 -6.40
C TRP A 50 7.44 -3.04 -7.06
N SER A 51 7.45 -3.53 -8.31
CA SER A 51 8.61 -3.58 -9.19
C SER A 51 9.16 -2.17 -9.51
N LEU A 52 10.43 -2.10 -9.82
CA LEU A 52 11.06 -0.90 -10.36
C LEU A 52 10.67 -0.66 -11.82
N THR A 53 10.16 -1.69 -12.51
CA THR A 53 9.74 -1.60 -13.92
C THR A 53 8.29 -1.14 -14.02
N ARG A 54 8.05 -0.12 -14.84
CA ARG A 54 6.73 0.51 -14.99
C ARG A 54 5.65 -0.45 -15.48
N GLU A 55 5.96 -1.28 -16.48
CA GLU A 55 5.01 -2.25 -17.03
C GLU A 55 4.53 -3.25 -15.96
N ASP A 56 5.44 -3.68 -15.08
CA ASP A 56 5.11 -4.58 -13.98
C ASP A 56 4.24 -3.87 -12.93
N ARG A 57 4.51 -2.57 -12.64
CA ARG A 57 3.65 -1.77 -11.75
C ARG A 57 2.25 -1.57 -12.30
N MET A 58 2.12 -1.31 -13.61
CA MET A 58 0.81 -1.21 -14.28
C MET A 58 0.02 -2.51 -14.15
N ALA A 59 0.64 -3.65 -14.47
CA ALA A 59 0.00 -4.95 -14.34
C ALA A 59 -0.33 -5.30 -12.87
N SER A 60 0.50 -4.87 -11.92
CA SER A 60 0.22 -5.00 -10.49
C SER A 60 -1.02 -4.19 -10.08
N ALA A 61 -1.16 -2.96 -10.57
CA ALA A 61 -2.34 -2.12 -10.31
C ALA A 61 -3.63 -2.76 -10.84
N GLU A 62 -3.60 -3.33 -12.05
CA GLU A 62 -4.74 -4.03 -12.64
C GLU A 62 -5.14 -5.24 -11.77
N LEU A 63 -4.18 -6.11 -11.42
CA LEU A 63 -4.43 -7.28 -10.59
C LEU A 63 -4.99 -6.92 -9.21
N ILE A 64 -4.45 -5.87 -8.58
CA ILE A 64 -4.91 -5.38 -7.28
C ILE A 64 -6.35 -4.87 -7.37
N ASN A 65 -6.70 -4.14 -8.43
CA ASN A 65 -8.06 -3.68 -8.68
C ASN A 65 -9.04 -4.86 -8.85
N GLU A 66 -8.68 -5.89 -9.61
CA GLU A 66 -9.50 -7.09 -9.78
C GLU A 66 -9.74 -7.85 -8.46
N LEU A 67 -8.70 -7.95 -7.62
CA LEU A 67 -8.80 -8.61 -6.32
C LEU A 67 -9.64 -7.81 -5.34
N ALA A 68 -9.44 -6.50 -5.28
CA ALA A 68 -10.17 -5.60 -4.39
C ALA A 68 -11.66 -5.49 -4.77
N ALA A 69 -12.01 -5.65 -6.04
CA ALA A 69 -13.40 -5.63 -6.51
C ALA A 69 -14.29 -6.73 -5.88
N LYS A 70 -13.68 -7.80 -5.35
CA LYS A 70 -14.39 -8.88 -4.65
C LYS A 70 -14.93 -8.49 -3.28
N TYR A 71 -14.47 -7.37 -2.73
CA TYR A 71 -14.83 -6.87 -1.41
C TYR A 71 -15.67 -5.59 -1.57
N THR A 72 -16.94 -5.67 -1.18
CA THR A 72 -17.91 -4.56 -1.32
C THR A 72 -18.59 -4.17 -0.01
N ASP A 73 -18.45 -5.00 1.02
CA ASP A 73 -19.15 -4.89 2.31
C ASP A 73 -18.30 -4.30 3.44
N LYS A 74 -16.99 -4.22 3.24
CA LYS A 74 -16.05 -3.69 4.23
C LYS A 74 -14.94 -2.85 3.55
N PRO A 75 -14.28 -1.96 4.30
CA PRO A 75 -13.18 -1.15 3.75
C PRO A 75 -12.01 -2.04 3.30
N VAL A 76 -11.43 -1.71 2.16
CA VAL A 76 -10.22 -2.33 1.64
C VAL A 76 -9.12 -1.29 1.60
N PHE A 77 -8.00 -1.61 2.25
CA PHE A 77 -6.82 -0.78 2.28
C PHE A 77 -5.70 -1.39 1.43
N LEU A 78 -4.91 -0.54 0.80
CA LEU A 78 -3.66 -0.90 0.14
C LEU A 78 -2.55 -0.02 0.73
N ALA A 79 -1.48 -0.63 1.20
CA ALA A 79 -0.33 0.08 1.77
C ALA A 79 1.00 -0.51 1.27
N GLY A 80 2.01 0.35 1.16
CA GLY A 80 3.37 -0.07 0.83
C GLY A 80 4.11 0.88 -0.09
N ASP A 81 5.32 0.46 -0.47
CA ASP A 81 6.14 1.11 -1.47
C ASP A 81 5.64 0.72 -2.87
N LEU A 82 5.09 1.69 -3.59
CA LEU A 82 4.59 1.49 -4.96
C LEU A 82 5.63 1.85 -6.03
N ASN A 83 6.84 2.27 -5.63
CA ASN A 83 7.93 2.64 -6.54
C ASN A 83 7.53 3.60 -7.67
N ALA A 84 6.53 4.43 -7.42
CA ALA A 84 5.95 5.37 -8.38
C ALA A 84 5.59 6.68 -7.68
N VAL A 85 5.87 7.81 -8.31
CA VAL A 85 5.52 9.13 -7.76
C VAL A 85 4.07 9.51 -8.12
N PRO A 86 3.46 10.48 -7.40
CA PRO A 86 2.04 10.81 -7.55
C PRO A 86 1.57 11.10 -8.98
N ASN A 87 2.44 11.61 -9.86
CA ASN A 87 2.11 11.93 -11.24
C ASN A 87 2.37 10.76 -12.22
N ASP A 88 2.92 9.65 -11.77
CA ASP A 88 3.12 8.49 -12.61
C ASP A 88 1.77 7.87 -13.00
N ARG A 89 1.71 7.31 -14.20
CA ARG A 89 0.48 6.79 -14.79
C ARG A 89 -0.16 5.71 -13.92
N GLU A 90 0.62 4.81 -13.37
CA GLU A 90 0.16 3.72 -12.51
C GLU A 90 -0.52 4.24 -11.24
N ILE A 91 -0.04 5.35 -10.65
CA ILE A 91 -0.69 5.99 -9.49
C ILE A 91 -1.97 6.71 -9.94
N GLN A 92 -1.96 7.36 -11.10
CA GLN A 92 -3.17 8.00 -11.64
C GLN A 92 -4.27 6.97 -11.97
N GLU A 93 -3.92 5.80 -12.51
CA GLU A 93 -4.85 4.70 -12.74
C GLU A 93 -5.40 4.13 -11.42
N LEU A 94 -4.56 3.93 -10.40
CA LEU A 94 -5.05 3.55 -9.07
C LEU A 94 -6.06 4.55 -8.51
N LYS A 95 -5.81 5.84 -8.68
CA LYS A 95 -6.70 6.91 -8.18
C LYS A 95 -8.08 6.92 -8.82
N LEU A 96 -8.33 6.19 -9.89
CA LEU A 96 -9.68 6.00 -10.43
C LEU A 96 -10.54 5.19 -9.45
N THR A 97 -9.97 4.18 -8.82
CA THR A 97 -10.64 3.25 -7.89
C THR A 97 -10.31 3.46 -6.41
N TRP A 98 -9.18 4.10 -6.12
CA TRP A 98 -8.67 4.30 -4.76
C TRP A 98 -8.52 5.76 -4.41
N GLU A 99 -8.65 6.08 -3.13
CA GLU A 99 -8.32 7.37 -2.55
C GLU A 99 -7.02 7.25 -1.76
N VAL A 100 -6.06 8.15 -2.01
CA VAL A 100 -4.82 8.24 -1.24
C VAL A 100 -5.12 8.96 0.08
N LEU A 101 -4.76 8.34 1.18
CA LEU A 101 -5.06 8.83 2.53
C LEU A 101 -3.91 9.64 3.14
N ASN A 102 -2.68 9.36 2.75
CA ASN A 102 -1.51 10.14 3.17
C ASN A 102 -1.30 11.37 2.27
N ASN A 103 -0.56 12.34 2.79
CA ASN A 103 -0.25 13.57 2.07
C ASN A 103 0.84 13.33 1.01
N GLU A 104 0.47 13.31 -0.26
CA GLU A 104 1.38 13.10 -1.39
C GLU A 104 2.43 14.20 -1.59
N LYS A 105 2.32 15.32 -0.88
CA LYS A 105 3.32 16.41 -0.85
C LYS A 105 4.41 16.19 0.20
N GLU A 106 4.22 15.22 1.09
CA GLU A 106 5.22 14.80 2.05
C GLU A 106 6.03 13.65 1.46
N TYR A 107 7.33 13.88 1.30
CA TYR A 107 8.21 12.89 0.69
C TYR A 107 8.58 11.79 1.68
N THR A 108 8.65 10.57 1.18
CA THR A 108 8.89 9.37 1.98
C THR A 108 10.27 8.74 1.74
N CYS A 109 10.90 9.06 0.60
CA CYS A 109 12.17 8.45 0.20
C CYS A 109 13.09 9.48 -0.52
N PRO A 110 14.42 9.41 -0.30
CA PRO A 110 15.05 8.68 0.80
C PRO A 110 14.73 9.33 2.15
N SER A 111 14.88 8.60 3.27
CA SER A 111 14.62 9.13 4.64
C SER A 111 15.56 10.28 5.01
N VAL A 112 16.79 10.26 4.48
CA VAL A 112 17.75 11.36 4.57
C VAL A 112 17.61 12.24 3.32
N HIS A 113 17.20 13.50 3.49
CA HIS A 113 16.92 14.44 2.40
C HIS A 113 15.83 13.93 1.43
N PRO A 114 14.59 13.78 1.88
CA PRO A 114 13.51 13.21 1.08
C PRO A 114 13.24 14.02 -0.20
N THR A 115 13.04 13.34 -1.31
CA THR A 115 12.83 13.94 -2.63
C THR A 115 11.61 13.43 -3.37
N LYS A 116 11.02 12.30 -2.94
CA LYS A 116 9.88 11.68 -3.60
C LYS A 116 8.94 11.01 -2.61
N CYS A 117 7.66 11.02 -2.93
CA CYS A 117 6.63 10.23 -2.26
C CYS A 117 6.40 8.98 -3.12
N ILE A 118 6.72 7.81 -2.59
CA ILE A 118 6.52 6.51 -3.25
C ILE A 118 5.86 5.48 -2.33
N ASP A 119 5.69 5.82 -1.05
CA ASP A 119 5.00 5.03 -0.05
C ASP A 119 3.60 5.58 0.16
N TYR A 120 2.60 4.72 0.05
CA TYR A 120 1.20 5.12 0.07
C TYR A 120 0.39 4.28 1.05
N ILE A 121 -0.67 4.91 1.54
CA ILE A 121 -1.80 4.26 2.20
C ILE A 121 -3.05 4.70 1.45
N LEU A 122 -3.78 3.75 0.87
CA LEU A 122 -4.96 4.00 0.07
C LEU A 122 -6.17 3.24 0.63
N ILE A 123 -7.36 3.76 0.37
CA ILE A 123 -8.63 3.08 0.60
C ILE A 123 -9.41 2.96 -0.71
N LYS A 124 -10.07 1.82 -0.92
CA LYS A 124 -10.96 1.61 -2.07
C LYS A 124 -12.20 2.51 -1.93
N LYS A 125 -12.55 3.23 -3.00
CA LYS A 125 -13.64 4.24 -2.98
C LYS A 125 -15.05 3.65 -2.82
N ASP A 126 -15.31 2.48 -3.40
CA ASP A 126 -16.62 1.82 -3.37
C ASP A 126 -16.85 1.12 -2.03
N PHE A 127 -16.97 1.93 -0.98
CA PHE A 127 -17.22 1.48 0.38
C PHE A 127 -18.46 2.22 0.94
N PRO A 128 -19.45 1.48 1.52
CA PRO A 128 -20.75 2.05 1.81
C PRO A 128 -20.82 2.98 3.04
N TYR A 129 -19.77 3.03 3.85
CA TYR A 129 -19.77 3.86 5.06
C TYR A 129 -18.90 5.11 4.91
N PRO A 130 -19.39 6.28 5.33
CA PRO A 130 -18.58 7.50 5.30
C PRO A 130 -17.40 7.39 6.28
N TYR A 131 -16.26 7.90 5.85
CA TYR A 131 -15.06 7.98 6.67
C TYR A 131 -14.40 9.35 6.54
N ARG A 132 -13.50 9.66 7.43
CA ARG A 132 -12.63 10.83 7.34
C ARG A 132 -11.22 10.48 7.82
N VAL A 133 -10.22 11.07 7.18
CA VAL A 133 -8.85 11.06 7.68
C VAL A 133 -8.77 12.03 8.85
N LEU A 134 -8.44 11.53 10.03
CA LEU A 134 -8.29 12.32 11.26
C LEU A 134 -6.89 12.91 11.34
N LYS A 135 -5.89 12.10 10.98
CA LYS A 135 -4.48 12.49 10.94
C LYS A 135 -3.76 11.71 9.85
N SER A 136 -2.75 12.35 9.29
CA SER A 136 -1.79 11.74 8.37
C SER A 136 -0.43 12.35 8.62
N LYS A 137 0.62 11.53 8.58
CA LYS A 137 1.99 12.00 8.81
C LYS A 137 3.03 11.10 8.17
N VAL A 138 4.10 11.70 7.69
CA VAL A 138 5.39 11.07 7.40
C VAL A 138 6.32 11.40 8.58
N GLU A 139 6.82 10.36 9.25
CA GLU A 139 7.72 10.54 10.39
C GLU A 139 9.16 10.73 9.93
N VAL A 140 9.89 11.61 10.61
CA VAL A 140 11.33 11.79 10.36
C VAL A 140 12.09 10.74 11.15
N GLU A 141 12.47 9.63 10.52
CA GLU A 141 13.22 8.53 11.14
C GLU A 141 14.30 7.99 10.20
N PRO A 142 15.44 8.72 10.09
CA PRO A 142 16.46 8.39 9.11
C PRO A 142 17.35 7.19 9.49
N LEU A 143 17.22 6.68 10.73
CA LEU A 143 18.08 5.58 11.22
C LEU A 143 17.45 4.20 11.03
N ALA A 144 16.12 4.12 10.97
CA ALA A 144 15.41 2.85 10.93
C ALA A 144 15.36 2.23 9.53
N SER A 145 15.30 3.08 8.48
CA SER A 145 15.19 2.67 7.08
C SER A 145 15.64 3.81 6.16
N ASP A 146 15.91 3.50 4.91
CA ASP A 146 16.06 4.49 3.82
C ASP A 146 14.71 5.07 3.35
N HIS A 147 13.57 4.57 3.86
CA HIS A 147 12.25 5.17 3.75
C HIS A 147 11.75 5.70 5.09
N SER A 148 11.01 6.80 5.05
CA SER A 148 10.34 7.37 6.22
C SER A 148 9.02 6.66 6.49
N PRO A 149 8.70 6.35 7.76
CA PRO A 149 7.42 5.74 8.11
C PRO A 149 6.24 6.64 7.77
N VAL A 150 5.19 6.06 7.20
CA VAL A 150 3.93 6.73 6.86
C VAL A 150 2.81 6.12 7.68
N TRP A 151 1.95 6.94 8.27
CA TRP A 151 0.76 6.48 8.96
C TRP A 151 -0.44 7.40 8.77
N VAL A 152 -1.62 6.83 8.91
CA VAL A 152 -2.90 7.55 8.89
C VAL A 152 -3.81 7.06 10.01
N GLU A 153 -4.61 7.98 10.55
CA GLU A 153 -5.69 7.69 11.48
C GLU A 153 -7.01 8.00 10.78
N ILE A 154 -7.93 7.03 10.75
CA ILE A 154 -9.19 7.11 10.02
C ILE A 154 -10.33 6.90 11.00
N GLY A 155 -11.34 7.76 10.95
CA GLY A 155 -12.61 7.59 11.66
C GLY A 155 -13.72 7.18 10.69
N PHE A 156 -14.40 6.06 10.98
CA PHE A 156 -15.60 5.64 10.29
C PHE A 156 -16.85 6.13 11.03
N HIS A 157 -17.85 6.53 10.29
CA HIS A 157 -19.18 6.87 10.81
C HIS A 157 -20.11 5.71 10.46
N LYS A 158 -20.54 4.98 11.48
CA LYS A 158 -21.59 3.95 11.36
C LYS A 158 -22.96 4.59 11.42
#